data_6ee330d03053b48333f766b3bd009d34
#
_entry.id   6ee330d03053b48333f766b3bd009d34
#
_cell.length_a   1.000
_cell.length_b   1.000
_cell.length_c   1.000
_cell.angle_alpha   90.00
_cell.angle_beta   90.00
_cell.angle_gamma   90.00
#
_symmetry.space_group_name_H-M   'P 1'
#
loop_
_entity.id
_entity.type
_entity.pdbx_description
1 polymer ?
#
loop_
_entity_poly.entity_id
_entity_poly.type
_entity_poly.pdbx_seq_one_letter_code
_entity_poly.pdbx_strand_id
1 'polypeptide(L)'
;MRGDSFLTNLTIRTPIETEASLADIYLSSEATYRVLLPRRFVSFSPECFVKLQGDELATHPMKGTIDARIPDAAEKLRADYKEGCEHHTIVDLMRNDLSRVAEGVHVRRFKYLTELHTSSGPLLQMSSEVVGSVDRSKGLRLGDLILQLLPAGSISGAPKERTVALIQEAEGHPRGFYTGVCGYFDGASLDSAVLIRFVEEDASGAHFYRSGGGITINSVAEDEYRECLQKIYIPQ
;
A
#
# COMPACT_ATOMS: atom_id res chain seq x y z
N MET A 1 6.96 25.81 8.83
CA MET A 1 6.16 24.83 8.07
C MET A 1 5.57 25.54 6.85
N ARG A 2 5.80 25.02 5.64
CA ARG A 2 5.31 25.66 4.40
C ARG A 2 3.91 25.17 3.99
N GLY A 3 3.39 24.08 4.62
CA GLY A 3 2.09 23.50 4.29
C GLY A 3 2.04 22.79 2.92
N ASP A 4 3.19 22.38 2.40
CA ASP A 4 3.30 21.80 1.05
C ASP A 4 2.75 20.37 0.95
N SER A 5 2.70 19.64 2.06
CA SER A 5 2.14 18.28 2.15
C SER A 5 1.58 18.02 3.54
N PHE A 6 0.48 17.25 3.62
CA PHE A 6 -0.12 16.78 4.88
C PHE A 6 0.37 15.39 5.27
N LEU A 7 0.62 14.56 4.27
CA LEU A 7 1.12 13.20 4.41
C LEU A 7 2.10 12.95 3.27
N THR A 8 3.30 12.48 3.60
CA THR A 8 4.34 12.11 2.63
C THR A 8 4.80 10.70 2.93
N ASN A 9 4.70 9.78 1.99
CA ASN A 9 5.23 8.43 2.15
C ASN A 9 6.70 8.40 1.72
N LEU A 10 7.63 8.26 2.66
CA LEU A 10 9.06 8.11 2.39
C LEU A 10 9.50 6.65 2.46
N THR A 11 10.47 6.30 1.64
CA THR A 11 10.95 4.93 1.52
C THR A 11 12.45 4.82 1.71
N ILE A 12 12.88 3.66 2.21
CA ILE A 12 14.28 3.32 2.39
C ILE A 12 14.61 2.00 1.68
N ARG A 13 15.86 1.88 1.29
CA ARG A 13 16.45 0.68 0.70
C ARG A 13 17.46 0.11 1.68
N THR A 14 17.15 -1.05 2.25
CA THR A 14 17.96 -1.68 3.29
C THR A 14 18.63 -2.93 2.73
N PRO A 15 19.98 -3.05 2.75
CA PRO A 15 20.63 -4.30 2.39
C PRO A 15 20.23 -5.40 3.38
N ILE A 16 19.99 -6.59 2.85
CA ILE A 16 19.66 -7.77 3.65
C ILE A 16 20.54 -8.95 3.26
N GLU A 17 20.83 -9.79 4.23
CA GLU A 17 21.48 -11.09 4.03
C GLU A 17 20.41 -12.16 4.19
N THR A 18 20.28 -13.02 3.18
CA THR A 18 19.34 -14.15 3.18
C THR A 18 19.87 -15.27 2.30
N GLU A 19 19.67 -16.52 2.74
CA GLU A 19 19.97 -17.71 1.94
C GLU A 19 18.82 -18.05 0.98
N ALA A 20 17.63 -17.49 1.23
CA ALA A 20 16.46 -17.71 0.39
C ALA A 20 16.59 -16.92 -0.93
N SER A 21 16.39 -17.62 -2.04
CA SER A 21 16.25 -16.96 -3.34
C SER A 21 14.94 -16.19 -3.43
N LEU A 22 14.81 -15.27 -4.40
CA LEU A 22 13.53 -14.59 -4.67
C LEU A 22 12.39 -15.59 -4.96
N ALA A 23 12.70 -16.74 -5.54
CA ALA A 23 11.72 -17.78 -5.81
C ALA A 23 11.28 -18.50 -4.52
N ASP A 24 12.20 -18.78 -3.61
CA ASP A 24 11.86 -19.36 -2.30
C ASP A 24 10.96 -18.43 -1.50
N ILE A 25 11.28 -17.14 -1.48
CA ILE A 25 10.44 -16.12 -0.83
C ILE A 25 9.03 -16.06 -1.45
N TYR A 26 8.94 -16.15 -2.78
CA TYR A 26 7.65 -16.19 -3.48
C TYR A 26 6.82 -17.40 -3.11
N LEU A 27 7.44 -18.57 -3.03
CA LEU A 27 6.76 -19.84 -2.75
C LEU A 27 6.32 -19.96 -1.29
N SER A 28 7.14 -19.48 -0.35
CA SER A 28 6.82 -19.52 1.08
C SER A 28 5.84 -18.42 1.53
N SER A 29 5.62 -17.39 0.73
CA SER A 29 4.69 -16.32 1.08
C SER A 29 3.23 -16.73 0.94
N GLU A 30 2.41 -16.44 1.95
CA GLU A 30 0.94 -16.56 1.94
C GLU A 30 0.22 -15.23 1.68
N ALA A 31 0.95 -14.18 1.27
CA ALA A 31 0.38 -12.87 1.00
C ALA A 31 -0.70 -12.94 -0.10
N THR A 32 -1.70 -12.07 0.03
CA THR A 32 -2.84 -11.98 -0.92
C THR A 32 -2.35 -11.75 -2.35
N TYR A 33 -1.35 -10.88 -2.51
CA TYR A 33 -0.78 -10.57 -3.81
C TYR A 33 0.70 -10.92 -3.83
N ARG A 34 1.09 -11.79 -4.76
CA ARG A 34 2.48 -12.22 -4.92
C ARG A 34 2.92 -12.04 -6.36
N VAL A 35 4.08 -11.42 -6.54
CA VAL A 35 4.67 -11.20 -7.86
C VAL A 35 6.15 -11.52 -7.79
N LEU A 36 6.61 -12.34 -8.70
CA LEU A 36 8.03 -12.65 -8.89
C LEU A 36 8.46 -12.23 -10.30
N LEU A 37 9.45 -11.37 -10.39
CA LEU A 37 10.23 -11.14 -11.60
C LEU A 37 11.63 -11.70 -11.36
N PRO A 38 11.95 -12.86 -11.93
CA PRO A 38 13.20 -13.58 -11.64
C PRO A 38 14.44 -12.70 -11.83
N ARG A 39 15.38 -12.76 -10.89
CA ARG A 39 16.60 -11.95 -10.84
C ARG A 39 16.38 -10.44 -10.81
N ARG A 40 15.22 -10.00 -10.41
CA ARG A 40 14.91 -8.58 -10.26
C ARG A 40 14.24 -8.29 -8.93
N PHE A 41 13.08 -8.90 -8.67
CA PHE A 41 12.38 -8.69 -7.41
C PHE A 41 11.33 -9.77 -7.12
N VAL A 42 10.96 -9.84 -5.85
CA VAL A 42 9.72 -10.45 -5.37
C VAL A 42 8.94 -9.43 -4.54
N SER A 43 7.63 -9.41 -4.71
CA SER A 43 6.71 -8.65 -3.87
C SER A 43 5.66 -9.59 -3.29
N PHE A 44 5.36 -9.43 -1.99
CA PHE A 44 4.36 -10.20 -1.24
C PHE A 44 3.42 -9.26 -0.49
N SER A 45 2.64 -8.52 -1.27
CA SER A 45 1.85 -7.39 -0.80
C SER A 45 0.50 -7.81 -0.20
N PRO A 46 0.08 -7.22 0.93
CA PRO A 46 -1.28 -7.32 1.42
C PRO A 46 -2.22 -6.28 0.78
N GLU A 47 -1.70 -5.29 0.06
CA GLU A 47 -2.43 -4.08 -0.29
C GLU A 47 -3.04 -4.14 -1.67
N CYS A 48 -4.38 -4.08 -1.71
CA CYS A 48 -5.14 -3.89 -2.93
C CYS A 48 -4.94 -2.46 -3.47
N PHE A 49 -4.64 -2.33 -4.76
CA PHE A 49 -4.68 -1.04 -5.45
C PHE A 49 -6.11 -0.68 -5.81
N VAL A 50 -6.68 -1.34 -6.81
CA VAL A 50 -8.10 -1.25 -7.16
C VAL A 50 -8.62 -2.59 -7.66
N LYS A 51 -9.93 -2.81 -7.47
CA LYS A 51 -10.71 -3.90 -8.07
C LYS A 51 -11.78 -3.32 -8.96
N LEU A 52 -11.98 -3.93 -10.13
CA LEU A 52 -13.08 -3.62 -11.02
C LEU A 52 -13.91 -4.88 -11.24
N GLN A 53 -15.20 -4.83 -10.88
CA GLN A 53 -16.16 -5.91 -11.09
C GLN A 53 -17.44 -5.34 -11.71
N GLY A 54 -17.75 -5.73 -12.93
CA GLY A 54 -18.80 -5.06 -13.69
C GLY A 54 -18.45 -3.57 -13.85
N ASP A 55 -19.34 -2.70 -13.45
CA ASP A 55 -19.16 -1.25 -13.43
C ASP A 55 -18.67 -0.70 -12.08
N GLU A 56 -18.50 -1.55 -11.07
CA GLU A 56 -18.03 -1.13 -9.76
C GLU A 56 -16.50 -1.11 -9.69
N LEU A 57 -15.94 0.04 -9.37
CA LEU A 57 -14.54 0.24 -9.03
C LEU A 57 -14.40 0.42 -7.53
N ALA A 58 -13.57 -0.38 -6.90
CA ALA A 58 -13.37 -0.38 -5.44
C ALA A 58 -11.89 -0.26 -5.07
N THR A 59 -11.60 0.36 -3.92
CA THR A 59 -10.29 0.32 -3.26
C THR A 59 -10.47 0.09 -1.76
N HIS A 60 -9.44 -0.50 -1.14
CA HIS A 60 -9.51 -0.95 0.26
C HIS A 60 -8.35 -0.36 1.08
N PRO A 61 -8.38 0.96 1.38
CA PRO A 61 -7.35 1.58 2.22
C PRO A 61 -7.28 0.92 3.59
N MET A 62 -6.06 0.63 4.03
CA MET A 62 -5.79 0.00 5.30
C MET A 62 -4.74 0.80 6.07
N LYS A 63 -5.02 1.05 7.36
CA LYS A 63 -4.11 1.70 8.31
C LYS A 63 -4.43 1.23 9.73
N GLY A 64 -3.39 0.99 10.49
CA GLY A 64 -3.51 0.53 11.86
C GLY A 64 -3.62 -0.97 11.99
N THR A 65 -2.73 -1.53 12.78
CA THR A 65 -2.73 -2.94 13.18
C THR A 65 -2.46 -3.05 14.68
N ILE A 66 -3.04 -4.06 15.29
CA ILE A 66 -2.80 -4.39 16.69
C ILE A 66 -2.78 -5.90 16.87
N ASP A 67 -2.00 -6.41 17.82
CA ASP A 67 -2.03 -7.82 18.19
C ASP A 67 -3.43 -8.20 18.70
N ALA A 68 -4.07 -9.15 18.04
CA ALA A 68 -5.43 -9.58 18.37
C ALA A 68 -5.54 -10.24 19.75
N ARG A 69 -4.42 -10.68 20.33
CA ARG A 69 -4.38 -11.28 21.69
C ARG A 69 -4.47 -10.24 22.80
N ILE A 70 -4.28 -8.97 22.50
CA ILE A 70 -4.41 -7.89 23.50
C ILE A 70 -5.89 -7.79 23.91
N PRO A 71 -6.19 -7.75 25.23
CA PRO A 71 -7.56 -7.50 25.69
C PRO A 71 -8.11 -6.21 25.09
N ASP A 72 -9.35 -6.29 24.55
CA ASP A 72 -10.07 -5.17 23.92
C ASP A 72 -9.30 -4.55 22.72
N ALA A 73 -8.52 -5.38 22.00
CA ALA A 73 -7.70 -4.95 20.86
C ALA A 73 -8.51 -4.15 19.84
N ALA A 74 -9.71 -4.61 19.50
CA ALA A 74 -10.59 -3.96 18.54
C ALA A 74 -10.99 -2.54 18.98
N GLU A 75 -11.32 -2.35 20.25
CA GLU A 75 -11.69 -1.06 20.82
C GLU A 75 -10.48 -0.13 20.91
N LYS A 76 -9.35 -0.65 21.36
CA LYS A 76 -8.08 0.09 21.43
C LYS A 76 -7.66 0.60 20.06
N LEU A 77 -7.70 -0.25 19.03
CA LEU A 77 -7.35 0.15 17.67
C LEU A 77 -8.30 1.22 17.12
N ARG A 78 -9.60 1.09 17.36
CA ARG A 78 -10.59 2.11 16.92
C ARG A 78 -10.45 3.44 17.66
N ALA A 79 -10.04 3.39 18.92
CA ALA A 79 -9.87 4.57 19.78
C ALA A 79 -8.51 5.25 19.60
N ASP A 80 -7.55 4.61 18.94
CA ASP A 80 -6.23 5.20 18.71
C ASP A 80 -6.35 6.47 17.84
N TYR A 81 -5.94 7.59 18.43
CA TYR A 81 -6.08 8.90 17.78
C TYR A 81 -5.15 9.04 16.57
N LYS A 82 -3.89 8.60 16.67
CA LYS A 82 -2.91 8.69 15.58
C LYS A 82 -3.37 7.85 14.39
N GLU A 83 -3.61 6.56 14.64
CA GLU A 83 -4.09 5.62 13.62
C GLU A 83 -5.41 6.09 13.00
N GLY A 84 -6.30 6.63 13.83
CA GLY A 84 -7.55 7.21 13.40
C GLY A 84 -7.39 8.38 12.44
N CYS A 85 -6.51 9.33 12.74
CA CYS A 85 -6.23 10.49 11.87
C CYS A 85 -5.59 10.06 10.54
N GLU A 86 -4.62 9.15 10.59
CA GLU A 86 -3.97 8.62 9.40
C GLU A 86 -4.96 7.85 8.51
N HIS A 87 -5.84 7.05 9.13
CA HIS A 87 -6.86 6.30 8.41
C HIS A 87 -7.89 7.22 7.72
N HIS A 88 -8.34 8.28 8.38
CA HIS A 88 -9.20 9.29 7.77
C HIS A 88 -8.53 9.95 6.55
N THR A 89 -7.27 10.32 6.70
CA THR A 89 -6.50 10.97 5.62
C THR A 89 -6.36 10.05 4.41
N ILE A 90 -6.03 8.77 4.61
CA ILE A 90 -5.87 7.85 3.48
C ILE A 90 -7.20 7.51 2.82
N VAL A 91 -8.29 7.38 3.58
CA VAL A 91 -9.63 7.14 3.03
C VAL A 91 -10.09 8.33 2.18
N ASP A 92 -9.86 9.57 2.63
CA ASP A 92 -10.20 10.76 1.86
C ASP A 92 -9.35 10.88 0.59
N LEU A 93 -8.07 10.57 0.67
CA LEU A 93 -7.17 10.53 -0.48
C LEU A 93 -7.63 9.50 -1.52
N MET A 94 -7.99 8.27 -1.09
CA MET A 94 -8.49 7.24 -1.99
C MET A 94 -9.84 7.61 -2.61
N ARG A 95 -10.72 8.24 -1.84
CA ARG A 95 -11.99 8.76 -2.34
C ARG A 95 -11.77 9.81 -3.44
N ASN A 96 -10.84 10.74 -3.23
CA ASN A 96 -10.47 11.74 -4.23
C ASN A 96 -9.85 11.10 -5.48
N ASP A 97 -8.98 10.10 -5.32
CA ASP A 97 -8.39 9.38 -6.45
C ASP A 97 -9.47 8.68 -7.29
N LEU A 98 -10.37 7.92 -6.66
CA LEU A 98 -11.46 7.26 -7.38
C LEU A 98 -12.37 8.26 -8.10
N SER A 99 -12.63 9.44 -7.52
CA SER A 99 -13.49 10.47 -8.10
C SER A 99 -12.96 11.05 -9.42
N ARG A 100 -11.70 10.78 -9.76
CA ARG A 100 -11.11 11.18 -11.05
C ARG A 100 -11.57 10.29 -12.21
N VAL A 101 -11.98 9.07 -11.91
CA VAL A 101 -12.28 8.02 -12.90
C VAL A 101 -13.64 7.35 -12.71
N ALA A 102 -14.34 7.61 -11.61
CA ALA A 102 -15.61 7.00 -11.26
C ALA A 102 -16.62 8.04 -10.76
N GLU A 103 -17.90 7.77 -10.94
CA GLU A 103 -19.03 8.58 -10.46
C GLU A 103 -19.61 7.97 -9.18
N GLY A 104 -20.32 8.77 -8.38
CA GLY A 104 -21.00 8.31 -7.16
C GLY A 104 -20.06 7.76 -6.09
N VAL A 105 -18.82 8.23 -6.04
CA VAL A 105 -17.79 7.72 -5.12
C VAL A 105 -18.18 7.98 -3.67
N HIS A 106 -18.21 6.91 -2.88
CA HIS A 106 -18.53 6.97 -1.45
C HIS A 106 -17.81 5.87 -0.66
N VAL A 107 -17.77 6.05 0.66
CA VAL A 107 -17.24 5.05 1.59
C VAL A 107 -18.37 4.07 1.93
N ARG A 108 -18.27 2.84 1.43
CA ARG A 108 -19.27 1.79 1.67
C ARG A 108 -19.15 1.17 3.05
N ARG A 109 -17.92 0.98 3.52
CA ARG A 109 -17.59 0.45 4.84
C ARG A 109 -16.45 1.25 5.44
N PHE A 110 -16.63 1.74 6.67
CA PHE A 110 -15.63 2.58 7.33
C PHE A 110 -15.11 1.90 8.60
N LYS A 111 -13.77 1.87 8.76
CA LYS A 111 -13.07 1.32 9.93
C LYS A 111 -13.54 -0.09 10.33
N TYR A 112 -13.75 -0.98 9.36
CA TYR A 112 -13.97 -2.38 9.68
C TYR A 112 -12.66 -3.08 10.03
N LEU A 113 -12.75 -4.08 10.88
CA LEU A 113 -11.59 -4.84 11.33
C LEU A 113 -11.58 -6.21 10.64
N THR A 114 -10.39 -6.61 10.21
CA THR A 114 -10.13 -7.95 9.66
C THR A 114 -9.03 -8.59 10.49
N GLU A 115 -9.24 -9.83 10.89
CA GLU A 115 -8.20 -10.62 11.55
C GLU A 115 -7.29 -11.23 10.48
N LEU A 116 -5.98 -11.03 10.67
CA LEU A 116 -4.93 -11.58 9.83
C LEU A 116 -4.12 -12.57 10.66
N HIS A 117 -3.90 -13.75 10.10
CA HIS A 117 -2.99 -14.75 10.69
C HIS A 117 -1.59 -14.53 10.12
N THR A 118 -0.62 -14.32 11.00
CA THR A 118 0.78 -14.15 10.64
C THR A 118 1.65 -15.15 11.38
N SER A 119 2.88 -15.36 10.93
CA SER A 119 3.87 -16.21 11.63
C SER A 119 4.14 -15.76 13.06
N SER A 120 3.95 -14.47 13.37
CA SER A 120 4.11 -13.89 14.71
C SER A 120 2.84 -13.94 15.57
N GLY A 121 1.72 -14.38 15.00
CA GLY A 121 0.41 -14.48 15.65
C GLY A 121 -0.69 -13.68 14.93
N PRO A 122 -1.92 -13.70 15.49
CA PRO A 122 -3.05 -13.01 14.89
C PRO A 122 -2.96 -11.50 15.09
N LEU A 123 -3.25 -10.74 14.06
CA LEU A 123 -3.34 -9.28 14.06
C LEU A 123 -4.74 -8.84 13.67
N LEU A 124 -5.24 -7.78 14.31
CA LEU A 124 -6.39 -7.03 13.80
C LEU A 124 -5.91 -5.89 12.93
N GLN A 125 -6.43 -5.80 11.73
CA GLN A 125 -6.16 -4.71 10.80
C GLN A 125 -7.40 -3.87 10.56
N MET A 126 -7.26 -2.54 10.65
CA MET A 126 -8.33 -1.59 10.36
C MET A 126 -8.29 -1.23 8.87
N SER A 127 -9.43 -1.39 8.20
CA SER A 127 -9.61 -1.13 6.77
C SER A 127 -10.89 -0.34 6.52
N SER A 128 -10.97 0.30 5.36
CA SER A 128 -12.20 0.86 4.82
C SER A 128 -12.39 0.43 3.37
N GLU A 129 -13.59 0.59 2.86
CA GLU A 129 -13.93 0.26 1.48
C GLU A 129 -14.53 1.49 0.82
N VAL A 130 -13.89 1.97 -0.24
CA VAL A 130 -14.34 3.09 -1.06
C VAL A 130 -14.72 2.56 -2.41
N VAL A 131 -15.92 2.90 -2.89
CA VAL A 131 -16.47 2.42 -4.16
C VAL A 131 -16.98 3.56 -5.01
N GLY A 132 -16.99 3.34 -6.33
CA GLY A 132 -17.59 4.22 -7.31
C GLY A 132 -18.00 3.44 -8.54
N SER A 133 -18.79 4.02 -9.42
CA SER A 133 -19.22 3.42 -10.67
C SER A 133 -18.44 3.99 -11.85
N VAL A 134 -17.98 3.13 -12.74
CA VAL A 134 -17.33 3.51 -14.00
C VAL A 134 -18.25 3.14 -15.16
N ASP A 135 -18.45 4.07 -16.09
CA ASP A 135 -19.29 3.83 -17.26
C ASP A 135 -18.47 3.14 -18.37
N ARG A 136 -18.54 1.82 -18.40
CA ARG A 136 -17.85 1.01 -19.40
C ARG A 136 -18.44 1.16 -20.80
N SER A 137 -19.69 1.63 -20.93
CA SER A 137 -20.34 1.85 -22.24
C SER A 137 -19.69 2.99 -23.02
N LYS A 138 -19.01 3.91 -22.34
CA LYS A 138 -18.23 5.01 -22.96
C LYS A 138 -16.88 4.59 -23.51
N GLY A 139 -16.62 3.28 -23.63
CA GLY A 139 -15.36 2.78 -24.17
C GLY A 139 -14.18 2.96 -23.21
N LEU A 140 -14.41 2.73 -21.92
CA LEU A 140 -13.37 2.80 -20.89
C LEU A 140 -12.19 1.91 -21.28
N ARG A 141 -11.02 2.54 -21.46
CA ARG A 141 -9.76 1.82 -21.64
C ARG A 141 -9.12 1.63 -20.26
N LEU A 142 -8.96 0.36 -19.85
CA LEU A 142 -8.42 0.00 -18.53
C LEU A 142 -7.06 0.66 -18.25
N GLY A 143 -6.20 0.76 -19.27
CA GLY A 143 -4.90 1.44 -19.11
C GLY A 143 -5.04 2.92 -18.75
N ASP A 144 -5.99 3.64 -19.37
CA ASP A 144 -6.22 5.06 -19.08
C ASP A 144 -6.79 5.26 -17.66
N LEU A 145 -7.67 4.35 -17.21
CA LEU A 145 -8.18 4.35 -15.85
C LEU A 145 -7.03 4.20 -14.84
N ILE A 146 -6.17 3.19 -15.04
CA ILE A 146 -5.03 2.95 -14.16
C ILE A 146 -4.08 4.15 -14.16
N LEU A 147 -3.72 4.69 -15.33
CA LEU A 147 -2.80 5.82 -15.44
C LEU A 147 -3.31 7.07 -14.73
N GLN A 148 -4.63 7.33 -14.73
CA GLN A 148 -5.21 8.46 -14.01
C GLN A 148 -5.15 8.31 -12.49
N LEU A 149 -5.09 7.09 -11.97
CA LEU A 149 -4.98 6.80 -10.54
C LEU A 149 -3.54 6.83 -10.03
N LEU A 150 -2.55 6.70 -10.94
CA LEU A 150 -1.14 6.65 -10.57
C LEU A 150 -0.54 8.03 -10.27
N PRO A 151 0.49 8.07 -9.40
CA PRO A 151 0.90 7.01 -8.49
C PRO A 151 -0.17 6.72 -7.44
N ALA A 152 -0.20 5.50 -6.89
CA ALA A 152 -1.17 5.14 -5.86
C ALA A 152 -1.06 6.11 -4.66
N GLY A 153 -2.21 6.54 -4.14
CA GLY A 153 -2.25 7.53 -3.06
C GLY A 153 -1.59 7.03 -1.79
N SER A 154 -1.79 5.75 -1.45
CA SER A 154 -1.26 5.11 -0.24
C SER A 154 0.27 5.12 -0.13
N ILE A 155 0.98 5.18 -1.26
CA ILE A 155 2.45 5.17 -1.31
C ILE A 155 3.05 6.52 -1.76
N SER A 156 2.23 7.51 -1.98
CA SER A 156 2.64 8.88 -2.31
C SER A 156 2.29 9.85 -1.19
N GLY A 157 1.11 10.38 -1.15
CA GLY A 157 0.64 11.29 -0.12
C GLY A 157 -0.31 12.37 -0.65
N ALA A 158 -0.54 13.39 0.15
CA ALA A 158 -1.52 14.44 -0.14
C ALA A 158 -0.97 15.85 0.15
N PRO A 159 -1.15 16.82 -0.77
CA PRO A 159 -1.65 16.72 -2.17
C PRO A 159 -0.67 15.94 -3.06
N LYS A 160 -1.19 15.10 -3.96
CA LYS A 160 -0.40 14.10 -4.69
C LYS A 160 0.79 14.70 -5.48
N GLU A 161 0.55 15.65 -6.37
CA GLU A 161 1.59 16.22 -7.25
C GLU A 161 2.75 16.84 -6.46
N ARG A 162 2.41 17.70 -5.47
CA ARG A 162 3.42 18.35 -4.66
C ARG A 162 4.20 17.36 -3.81
N THR A 163 3.50 16.37 -3.26
CA THR A 163 4.12 15.35 -2.42
C THR A 163 5.06 14.46 -3.22
N VAL A 164 4.71 14.08 -4.44
CA VAL A 164 5.61 13.30 -5.32
C VAL A 164 6.92 14.05 -5.61
N ALA A 165 6.85 15.36 -5.87
CA ALA A 165 8.04 16.18 -6.05
C ALA A 165 8.94 16.20 -4.80
N LEU A 166 8.35 16.34 -3.61
CA LEU A 166 9.08 16.29 -2.33
C LEU A 166 9.72 14.91 -2.08
N ILE A 167 9.02 13.83 -2.41
CA ILE A 167 9.54 12.46 -2.31
C ILE A 167 10.77 12.29 -3.21
N GLN A 168 10.69 12.73 -4.47
CA GLN A 168 11.81 12.63 -5.42
C GLN A 168 13.04 13.41 -4.94
N GLU A 169 12.82 14.61 -4.37
CA GLU A 169 13.89 15.41 -3.79
C GLU A 169 14.52 14.73 -2.57
N ALA A 170 13.67 14.20 -1.66
CA ALA A 170 14.13 13.60 -0.39
C ALA A 170 14.82 12.25 -0.58
N GLU A 171 14.29 11.38 -1.44
CA GLU A 171 14.85 10.04 -1.67
C GLU A 171 16.11 10.06 -2.56
N GLY A 172 16.19 11.01 -3.50
CA GLY A 172 17.37 11.19 -4.37
C GLY A 172 17.64 10.04 -5.35
N HIS A 173 16.77 9.04 -5.42
CA HIS A 173 16.89 7.88 -6.30
C HIS A 173 15.53 7.35 -6.73
N PRO A 174 15.43 6.66 -7.89
CA PRO A 174 14.16 6.07 -8.33
C PRO A 174 13.76 4.86 -7.47
N ARG A 175 12.46 4.71 -7.26
CA ARG A 175 11.88 3.55 -6.58
C ARG A 175 11.86 2.28 -7.45
N GLY A 176 12.06 2.41 -8.77
CA GLY A 176 12.01 1.29 -9.70
C GLY A 176 10.61 0.66 -9.74
N PHE A 177 10.54 -0.65 -9.53
CA PHE A 177 9.26 -1.38 -9.44
C PHE A 177 8.59 -1.26 -8.07
N TYR A 178 9.35 -0.94 -7.03
CA TYR A 178 8.80 -0.74 -5.68
C TYR A 178 7.79 0.40 -5.67
N THR A 179 6.68 0.22 -4.97
CA THR A 179 5.52 1.12 -4.98
C THR A 179 4.82 1.27 -6.34
N GLY A 180 5.19 0.46 -7.33
CA GLY A 180 4.43 0.30 -8.55
C GLY A 180 3.12 -0.46 -8.32
N VAL A 181 2.41 -0.76 -9.40
CA VAL A 181 1.18 -1.56 -9.36
C VAL A 181 1.29 -2.75 -10.29
N CYS A 182 0.65 -3.84 -9.90
CA CYS A 182 0.45 -4.99 -10.77
C CYS A 182 -0.99 -5.48 -10.63
N GLY A 183 -1.47 -6.24 -11.60
CA GLY A 183 -2.81 -6.79 -11.54
C GLY A 183 -3.06 -7.86 -12.58
N TYR A 184 -4.16 -8.56 -12.38
CA TYR A 184 -4.69 -9.54 -13.29
C TYR A 184 -6.04 -9.05 -13.83
N PHE A 185 -6.16 -9.06 -15.15
CA PHE A 185 -7.40 -8.73 -15.86
C PHE A 185 -7.82 -9.91 -16.71
N ASP A 186 -9.02 -10.43 -16.47
CA ASP A 186 -9.58 -11.61 -17.15
C ASP A 186 -10.42 -11.26 -18.40
N GLY A 187 -10.43 -9.98 -18.79
CA GLY A 187 -11.28 -9.45 -19.86
C GLY A 187 -12.55 -8.79 -19.35
N ALA A 188 -12.98 -9.06 -18.14
CA ALA A 188 -14.17 -8.51 -17.50
C ALA A 188 -13.87 -7.80 -16.18
N SER A 189 -13.07 -8.42 -15.35
CA SER A 189 -12.73 -7.97 -13.98
C SER A 189 -11.24 -7.72 -13.83
N LEU A 190 -10.88 -6.73 -13.02
CA LEU A 190 -9.52 -6.43 -12.61
C LEU A 190 -9.37 -6.67 -11.12
N ASP A 191 -8.32 -7.36 -10.71
CA ASP A 191 -7.80 -7.35 -9.34
C ASP A 191 -6.34 -6.91 -9.36
N SER A 192 -5.99 -5.88 -8.58
CA SER A 192 -4.67 -5.27 -8.63
C SER A 192 -4.14 -4.87 -7.27
N ALA A 193 -2.82 -4.81 -7.16
CA ALA A 193 -2.08 -4.58 -5.95
C ALA A 193 -1.04 -3.47 -6.09
N VAL A 194 -0.71 -2.83 -4.97
CA VAL A 194 0.47 -1.98 -4.83
C VAL A 194 1.67 -2.88 -4.49
N LEU A 195 2.79 -2.69 -5.16
CA LEU A 195 4.02 -3.48 -4.95
C LEU A 195 4.77 -2.97 -3.71
N ILE A 196 4.39 -3.50 -2.55
CA ILE A 196 5.07 -3.32 -1.26
C ILE A 196 5.45 -4.66 -0.67
N ARG A 197 6.10 -4.69 0.50
CA ARG A 197 6.74 -5.91 1.00
C ARG A 197 7.62 -6.51 -0.10
N PHE A 198 8.75 -5.86 -0.33
CA PHE A 198 9.45 -5.96 -1.60
C PHE A 198 10.93 -6.26 -1.37
N VAL A 199 11.40 -7.34 -1.95
CA VAL A 199 12.83 -7.69 -2.00
C VAL A 199 13.30 -7.56 -3.44
N GLU A 200 14.33 -6.78 -3.67
CA GLU A 200 14.99 -6.65 -4.97
C GLU A 200 16.38 -7.26 -4.96
N GLU A 201 16.77 -7.75 -6.12
CA GLU A 201 18.12 -8.23 -6.41
C GLU A 201 18.78 -7.29 -7.40
N ASP A 202 19.98 -6.80 -7.08
CA ASP A 202 20.72 -5.94 -7.98
C ASP A 202 21.59 -6.74 -8.97
N ALA A 203 22.30 -6.05 -9.85
CA ALA A 203 23.13 -6.66 -10.87
C ALA A 203 24.30 -7.49 -10.30
N SER A 204 24.70 -7.28 -9.05
CA SER A 204 25.73 -8.07 -8.36
C SER A 204 25.17 -9.32 -7.67
N GLY A 205 23.85 -9.48 -7.61
CA GLY A 205 23.15 -10.53 -6.86
C GLY A 205 22.91 -10.16 -5.38
N ALA A 206 23.20 -8.93 -4.98
CA ALA A 206 22.91 -8.48 -3.62
C ALA A 206 21.41 -8.20 -3.43
N HIS A 207 20.88 -8.60 -2.27
CA HIS A 207 19.48 -8.44 -1.93
C HIS A 207 19.24 -7.19 -1.08
N PHE A 208 18.14 -6.50 -1.37
CA PHE A 208 17.69 -5.32 -0.63
C PHE A 208 16.21 -5.40 -0.34
N TYR A 209 15.84 -5.09 0.87
CA TYR A 209 14.44 -4.90 1.24
C TYR A 209 14.03 -3.45 1.06
N ARG A 210 12.88 -3.22 0.45
CA ARG A 210 12.27 -1.90 0.34
C ARG A 210 11.16 -1.76 1.37
N SER A 211 11.27 -0.74 2.22
CA SER A 211 10.25 -0.39 3.19
C SER A 211 9.98 1.11 3.20
N GLY A 212 8.93 1.54 3.86
CA GLY A 212 8.59 2.95 3.95
C GLY A 212 7.46 3.20 4.93
N GLY A 213 7.25 4.47 5.24
CA GLY A 213 6.24 4.95 6.17
C GLY A 213 5.65 6.29 5.79
N GLY A 214 4.49 6.60 6.33
CA GLY A 214 3.81 7.87 6.16
C GLY A 214 4.33 8.90 7.16
N ILE A 215 4.93 9.97 6.65
CA ILE A 215 5.43 11.07 7.45
C ILE A 215 4.40 12.18 7.49
N THR A 216 4.04 12.59 8.70
CA THR A 216 3.12 13.69 8.99
C THR A 216 3.81 14.73 9.88
N ILE A 217 3.11 15.82 10.19
CA ILE A 217 3.60 16.83 11.13
C ILE A 217 3.83 16.28 12.55
N ASN A 218 3.15 15.18 12.89
CA ASN A 218 3.22 14.54 14.21
C ASN A 218 4.25 13.40 14.26
N SER A 219 4.92 13.11 13.14
CA SER A 219 5.91 12.03 13.07
C SER A 219 7.18 12.37 13.84
N VAL A 220 7.68 11.39 14.57
CA VAL A 220 8.99 11.42 15.22
C VAL A 220 9.94 10.55 14.42
N ALA A 221 11.05 11.12 13.94
CA ALA A 221 11.95 10.46 12.98
C ALA A 221 12.42 9.07 13.45
N GLU A 222 12.75 8.92 14.73
CA GLU A 222 13.21 7.66 15.31
C GLU A 222 12.11 6.58 15.31
N ASP A 223 10.87 6.97 15.57
CA ASP A 223 9.74 6.04 15.60
C ASP A 223 9.39 5.60 14.17
N GLU A 224 9.38 6.51 13.20
CA GLU A 224 9.14 6.20 11.79
C GLU A 224 10.24 5.30 11.21
N TYR A 225 11.51 5.55 11.57
CA TYR A 225 12.61 4.69 11.17
C TYR A 225 12.49 3.29 11.76
N ARG A 226 12.14 3.18 13.04
CA ARG A 226 11.87 1.89 13.71
C ARG A 226 10.71 1.15 13.06
N GLU A 227 9.64 1.84 12.68
CA GLU A 227 8.52 1.27 11.93
C GLU A 227 8.97 0.72 10.57
N CYS A 228 9.84 1.45 9.85
CA CYS A 228 10.41 0.96 8.59
C CYS A 228 11.22 -0.33 8.77
N LEU A 229 12.01 -0.44 9.84
CA LEU A 229 12.77 -1.65 10.16
C LEU A 229 11.86 -2.82 10.55
N GLN A 230 10.80 -2.58 11.32
CA GLN A 230 9.82 -3.61 11.70
C GLN A 230 9.06 -4.21 10.50
N LYS A 231 8.98 -3.47 9.39
CA LYS A 231 8.38 -3.95 8.15
C LYS A 231 9.27 -4.89 7.36
N ILE A 232 10.55 -5.04 7.75
CA ILE A 232 11.51 -5.94 7.09
C ILE A 232 11.34 -7.34 7.64
N TYR A 233 10.84 -8.24 6.84
CA TYR A 233 10.74 -9.66 7.15
C TYR A 233 10.75 -10.50 5.87
N ILE A 234 11.22 -11.73 5.99
CA ILE A 234 11.19 -12.71 4.90
C ILE A 234 10.16 -13.78 5.28
N PRO A 235 9.19 -14.10 4.42
CA PRO A 235 8.29 -15.24 4.62
C PRO A 235 9.09 -16.55 4.73
N GLN A 236 8.67 -17.41 5.65
CA GLN A 236 9.30 -18.71 5.91
C GLN A 236 8.38 -19.86 5.51
#